data_6dc296fbc41a2b8dc0d8237c6d1e58ad
#
_entry.id   6dc296fbc41a2b8dc0d8237c6d1e58ad
#
_cell.length_a   1.000
_cell.length_b   1.000
_cell.length_c   1.000
_cell.angle_alpha   90.00
_cell.angle_beta   90.00
_cell.angle_gamma   90.00
#
_symmetry.space_group_name_H-M   'P 1'
#
loop_
_entity.id
_entity.type
_entity.pdbx_description
1 polymer ?
#
loop_
_entity_poly.entity_id
_entity_poly.type
_entity_poly.pdbx_seq_one_letter_code
_entity_poly.pdbx_strand_id
1 'polypeptide(L)'
;MIGAEAFTKTKPGVRVVNVARGGIIDEEALADAIRTGKVAAAGLDVWTEEPPVDNPLLELPQVNATPHLGASTAEAQEKAGIAVARSVRRAMAGELVPDAVNVAGGAIHEDVRPGIILAERLGRTLTALIDEPLAHLRVEVHGEIGELDVSVLKLSALKGVFTD
;
A
#
# COMPACT_ATOMS: atom_id res chain seq x y z
N MET A 1 2.24 -6.81 -14.42
CA MET A 1 1.59 -8.11 -14.63
C MET A 1 2.65 -9.12 -15.08
N ILE A 2 2.67 -10.31 -14.48
CA ILE A 2 3.57 -11.41 -14.83
C ILE A 2 2.83 -12.26 -15.87
N GLY A 3 3.08 -12.01 -17.14
CA GLY A 3 2.44 -12.72 -18.26
C GLY A 3 3.40 -13.67 -18.97
N ALA A 4 3.02 -14.16 -20.13
CA ALA A 4 3.76 -15.15 -20.93
C ALA A 4 5.22 -14.75 -21.18
N GLU A 5 5.49 -13.49 -21.53
CA GLU A 5 6.86 -13.01 -21.75
C GLU A 5 7.72 -13.12 -20.48
N ALA A 6 7.16 -12.83 -19.32
CA ALA A 6 7.90 -12.97 -18.06
C ALA A 6 8.28 -14.43 -17.80
N PHE A 7 7.39 -15.38 -18.07
CA PHE A 7 7.68 -16.80 -17.91
C PHE A 7 8.78 -17.29 -18.85
N THR A 8 8.92 -16.75 -20.05
CA THR A 8 10.06 -17.14 -20.92
C THR A 8 11.41 -16.83 -20.30
N LYS A 9 11.50 -15.79 -19.49
CA LYS A 9 12.74 -15.32 -18.84
C LYS A 9 13.07 -16.06 -17.54
N THR A 10 12.13 -16.84 -16.98
CA THR A 10 12.38 -17.59 -15.76
C THR A 10 13.26 -18.82 -15.99
N LYS A 11 13.83 -19.38 -14.93
CA LYS A 11 14.50 -20.69 -15.00
C LYS A 11 13.48 -21.79 -15.26
N PRO A 12 13.82 -22.83 -16.04
CA PRO A 12 12.98 -24.02 -16.15
C PRO A 12 12.70 -24.62 -14.78
N GLY A 13 11.46 -25.05 -14.55
CA GLY A 13 11.06 -25.65 -13.28
C GLY A 13 10.90 -24.67 -12.13
N VAL A 14 10.72 -23.37 -12.40
CA VAL A 14 10.44 -22.37 -11.37
C VAL A 14 9.15 -22.71 -10.61
N ARG A 15 9.09 -22.37 -9.34
CA ARG A 15 7.88 -22.41 -8.53
C ARG A 15 7.37 -21.00 -8.30
N VAL A 16 6.07 -20.81 -8.42
CA VAL A 16 5.41 -19.49 -8.35
C VAL A 16 4.48 -19.48 -7.15
N VAL A 17 4.50 -18.41 -6.35
CA VAL A 17 3.58 -18.22 -5.23
C VAL A 17 2.98 -16.82 -5.32
N ASN A 18 1.65 -16.72 -5.24
CA ASN A 18 0.93 -15.46 -5.16
C ASN A 18 -0.05 -15.49 -3.97
N VAL A 19 0.29 -14.74 -2.93
CA VAL A 19 -0.55 -14.48 -1.76
C VAL A 19 -0.79 -12.97 -1.58
N ALA A 20 -0.60 -12.18 -2.66
CA ALA A 20 -0.71 -10.73 -2.64
C ALA A 20 -2.07 -10.26 -3.16
N ARG A 21 -2.25 -10.29 -4.49
CA ARG A 21 -3.51 -9.89 -5.14
C ARG A 21 -3.70 -10.63 -6.46
N GLY A 22 -4.96 -10.90 -6.80
CA GLY A 22 -5.34 -11.35 -8.15
C GLY A 22 -4.92 -10.34 -9.21
N GLY A 23 -4.74 -10.80 -10.45
CA GLY A 23 -4.31 -9.97 -11.57
C GLY A 23 -2.83 -9.58 -11.61
N ILE A 24 -2.04 -9.90 -10.57
CA ILE A 24 -0.58 -9.72 -10.61
C ILE A 24 0.04 -10.72 -11.58
N ILE A 25 -0.48 -11.94 -11.61
CA ILE A 25 -0.08 -13.01 -12.52
C ILE A 25 -1.22 -13.22 -13.52
N ASP A 26 -0.88 -13.31 -14.80
CA ASP A 26 -1.79 -13.75 -15.84
C ASP A 26 -2.04 -15.27 -15.66
N GLU A 27 -3.25 -15.63 -15.33
CA GLU A 27 -3.64 -16.99 -14.95
C GLU A 27 -3.61 -17.94 -16.13
N GLU A 28 -3.98 -17.48 -17.34
CA GLU A 28 -3.88 -18.29 -18.57
C GLU A 28 -2.43 -18.55 -18.93
N ALA A 29 -1.58 -17.51 -18.89
CA ALA A 29 -0.16 -17.65 -19.17
C ALA A 29 0.54 -18.55 -18.12
N LEU A 30 0.10 -18.54 -16.84
CA LEU A 30 0.60 -19.43 -15.82
C LEU A 30 0.19 -20.87 -16.10
N ALA A 31 -1.08 -21.10 -16.45
CA ALA A 31 -1.57 -22.44 -16.81
C ALA A 31 -0.76 -23.06 -17.96
N ASP A 32 -0.50 -22.29 -18.99
CA ASP A 32 0.30 -22.73 -20.13
C ASP A 32 1.78 -22.98 -19.76
N ALA A 33 2.35 -22.13 -18.90
CA ALA A 33 3.70 -22.32 -18.39
C ALA A 33 3.83 -23.60 -17.54
N ILE A 34 2.77 -23.98 -16.81
CA ILE A 34 2.72 -25.25 -16.05
C ILE A 34 2.59 -26.43 -17.01
N ARG A 35 1.66 -26.38 -17.97
CA ARG A 35 1.46 -27.46 -18.97
C ARG A 35 2.70 -27.76 -19.78
N THR A 36 3.48 -26.73 -20.11
CA THR A 36 4.74 -26.87 -20.84
C THR A 36 5.94 -27.26 -19.97
N GLY A 37 5.77 -27.38 -18.65
CA GLY A 37 6.83 -27.71 -17.71
C GLY A 37 7.81 -26.56 -17.41
N LYS A 38 7.52 -25.36 -17.92
CA LYS A 38 8.33 -24.18 -17.61
C LYS A 38 8.19 -23.79 -16.13
N VAL A 39 6.97 -23.89 -15.59
CA VAL A 39 6.65 -23.76 -14.16
C VAL A 39 6.37 -25.14 -13.59
N ALA A 40 7.09 -25.54 -12.57
CA ALA A 40 6.95 -26.86 -11.95
C ALA A 40 5.77 -26.94 -10.98
N ALA A 41 5.44 -25.86 -10.31
CA ALA A 41 4.31 -25.80 -9.38
C ALA A 41 3.91 -24.34 -9.11
N ALA A 42 2.66 -24.13 -8.69
CA ALA A 42 2.18 -22.85 -8.23
C ALA A 42 1.38 -22.97 -6.92
N GLY A 43 1.52 -21.97 -6.03
CA GLY A 43 0.70 -21.77 -4.84
C GLY A 43 -0.06 -20.46 -4.98
N LEU A 44 -1.38 -20.51 -4.99
CA LEU A 44 -2.22 -19.35 -5.24
C LEU A 44 -3.27 -19.22 -4.13
N ASP A 45 -3.22 -18.10 -3.41
CA ASP A 45 -4.21 -17.74 -2.40
C ASP A 45 -5.18 -16.66 -2.90
N VAL A 46 -4.84 -16.02 -4.02
CA VAL A 46 -5.59 -14.89 -4.60
C VAL A 46 -5.79 -15.08 -6.09
N TRP A 47 -6.94 -14.62 -6.60
CA TRP A 47 -7.43 -14.88 -7.94
C TRP A 47 -7.93 -13.59 -8.58
N THR A 48 -7.93 -13.54 -9.91
CA THR A 48 -8.48 -12.41 -10.66
C THR A 48 -9.98 -12.27 -10.43
N GLU A 49 -10.67 -13.41 -10.32
CA GLU A 49 -12.07 -13.49 -9.91
C GLU A 49 -12.18 -14.38 -8.66
N GLU A 50 -12.83 -13.87 -7.63
CA GLU A 50 -12.99 -14.58 -6.35
C GLU A 50 -14.48 -14.75 -5.99
N PRO A 51 -14.95 -16.00 -5.79
CA PRO A 51 -14.22 -17.28 -5.90
C PRO A 51 -13.86 -17.62 -7.36
N PRO A 52 -12.75 -18.32 -7.60
CA PRO A 52 -12.36 -18.74 -8.94
C PRO A 52 -13.31 -19.85 -9.45
N VAL A 53 -14.23 -19.50 -10.32
CA VAL A 53 -15.15 -20.43 -10.96
C VAL A 53 -14.61 -20.78 -12.35
N ASP A 54 -14.63 -22.07 -12.68
CA ASP A 54 -14.17 -22.59 -14.00
C ASP A 54 -12.73 -22.18 -14.38
N ASN A 55 -11.86 -21.95 -13.39
CA ASN A 55 -10.50 -21.55 -13.62
C ASN A 55 -9.61 -22.76 -13.98
N PRO A 56 -8.93 -22.75 -15.15
CA PRO A 56 -8.16 -23.89 -15.62
C PRO A 56 -6.99 -24.27 -14.72
N LEU A 57 -6.52 -23.35 -13.86
CA LEU A 57 -5.47 -23.62 -12.88
C LEU A 57 -5.93 -24.59 -11.77
N LEU A 58 -7.22 -24.62 -11.44
CA LEU A 58 -7.76 -25.51 -10.42
C LEU A 58 -7.73 -26.99 -10.84
N GLU A 59 -7.68 -27.26 -12.14
CA GLU A 59 -7.60 -28.63 -12.69
C GLU A 59 -6.17 -29.18 -12.74
N LEU A 60 -5.17 -28.33 -12.51
CA LEU A 60 -3.75 -28.70 -12.62
C LEU A 60 -3.23 -29.25 -11.27
N PRO A 61 -2.76 -30.51 -11.21
CA PRO A 61 -2.26 -31.10 -9.97
C PRO A 61 -1.02 -30.43 -9.42
N GLN A 62 -0.35 -29.59 -10.19
CA GLN A 62 0.80 -28.79 -9.79
C GLN A 62 0.39 -27.49 -9.05
N VAL A 63 -0.91 -27.18 -9.01
CA VAL A 63 -1.43 -25.94 -8.38
C VAL A 63 -1.99 -26.29 -7.00
N ASN A 64 -1.50 -25.58 -6.00
CA ASN A 64 -2.09 -25.57 -4.66
C ASN A 64 -2.88 -24.27 -4.50
N ALA A 65 -4.20 -24.38 -4.35
CA ALA A 65 -5.13 -23.28 -4.27
C ALA A 65 -5.68 -23.14 -2.86
N THR A 66 -5.77 -21.91 -2.37
CA THR A 66 -6.47 -21.57 -1.13
C THR A 66 -7.46 -20.43 -1.37
N PRO A 67 -8.54 -20.32 -0.58
CA PRO A 67 -9.61 -19.35 -0.82
C PRO A 67 -9.34 -18.00 -0.11
N HIS A 68 -8.22 -17.34 -0.42
CA HIS A 68 -7.80 -16.03 0.09
C HIS A 68 -7.69 -16.01 1.62
N LEU A 69 -6.86 -16.91 2.16
CA LEU A 69 -6.66 -17.09 3.61
C LEU A 69 -5.38 -16.44 4.16
N GLY A 70 -4.56 -15.79 3.34
CA GLY A 70 -3.24 -15.27 3.73
C GLY A 70 -3.27 -14.32 4.94
N ALA A 71 -4.35 -13.56 5.12
CA ALA A 71 -4.57 -12.68 6.29
C ALA A 71 -5.57 -13.24 7.30
N SER A 72 -6.05 -14.48 7.15
CA SER A 72 -7.09 -15.08 8.01
C SER A 72 -6.51 -15.81 9.22
N THR A 73 -5.36 -15.37 9.74
CA THR A 73 -4.81 -15.86 11.00
C THR A 73 -5.29 -15.00 12.17
N ALA A 74 -5.40 -15.58 13.36
CA ALA A 74 -5.80 -14.85 14.57
C ALA A 74 -4.91 -13.62 14.83
N GLU A 75 -3.60 -13.76 14.65
CA GLU A 75 -2.63 -12.68 14.84
C GLU A 75 -2.79 -11.57 13.81
N ALA A 76 -3.06 -11.89 12.54
CA ALA A 76 -3.25 -10.90 11.48
C ALA A 76 -4.52 -10.10 11.72
N GLN A 77 -5.62 -10.77 12.10
CA GLN A 77 -6.89 -10.14 12.41
C GLN A 77 -6.80 -9.23 13.65
N GLU A 78 -6.13 -9.68 14.72
CA GLU A 78 -5.90 -8.87 15.91
C GLU A 78 -5.07 -7.62 15.58
N LYS A 79 -3.95 -7.77 14.88
CA LYS A 79 -3.10 -6.65 14.47
C LYS A 79 -3.85 -5.65 13.59
N ALA A 80 -4.61 -6.13 12.61
CA ALA A 80 -5.41 -5.28 11.74
C ALA A 80 -6.48 -4.52 12.54
N GLY A 81 -7.20 -5.20 13.42
CA GLY A 81 -8.22 -4.60 14.28
C GLY A 81 -7.66 -3.49 15.17
N ILE A 82 -6.52 -3.75 15.83
CA ILE A 82 -5.85 -2.75 16.67
C ILE A 82 -5.35 -1.56 15.83
N ALA A 83 -4.77 -1.81 14.65
CA ALA A 83 -4.29 -0.75 13.77
C ALA A 83 -5.43 0.15 13.30
N VAL A 84 -6.54 -0.45 12.83
CA VAL A 84 -7.73 0.31 12.41
C VAL A 84 -8.31 1.12 13.57
N ALA A 85 -8.47 0.53 14.75
CA ALA A 85 -9.00 1.22 15.92
C ALA A 85 -8.14 2.44 16.30
N ARG A 86 -6.82 2.32 16.24
CA ARG A 86 -5.89 3.43 16.46
C ARG A 86 -6.04 4.52 15.41
N SER A 87 -6.15 4.15 14.13
CA SER A 87 -6.32 5.08 13.01
C SER A 87 -7.64 5.83 13.11
N VAL A 88 -8.74 5.14 13.43
CA VAL A 88 -10.06 5.77 13.66
C VAL A 88 -10.00 6.75 14.84
N ARG A 89 -9.38 6.36 15.96
CA ARG A 89 -9.24 7.26 17.13
C ARG A 89 -8.47 8.54 16.76
N ARG A 90 -7.39 8.43 15.99
CA ARG A 90 -6.63 9.59 15.51
C ARG A 90 -7.48 10.47 14.59
N ALA A 91 -8.19 9.88 13.65
CA ALA A 91 -9.08 10.62 12.75
C ALA A 91 -10.17 11.38 13.53
N MET A 92 -10.78 10.74 14.53
CA MET A 92 -11.79 11.35 15.40
C MET A 92 -11.23 12.51 16.24
N ALA A 93 -9.94 12.45 16.60
CA ALA A 93 -9.24 13.52 17.31
C ALA A 93 -8.75 14.64 16.35
N GLY A 94 -9.05 14.57 15.05
CA GLY A 94 -8.55 15.52 14.05
C GLY A 94 -7.04 15.41 13.80
N GLU A 95 -6.42 14.31 14.22
CA GLU A 95 -5.01 14.03 13.98
C GLU A 95 -4.80 13.46 12.58
N LEU A 96 -3.61 13.66 12.02
CA LEU A 96 -3.20 12.99 10.79
C LEU A 96 -3.09 11.48 11.01
N VAL A 97 -3.70 10.72 10.09
CA VAL A 97 -3.60 9.25 10.06
C VAL A 97 -2.55 8.87 9.02
N PRO A 98 -1.35 8.42 9.44
CA PRO A 98 -0.23 8.16 8.52
C PRO A 98 -0.49 7.09 7.47
N ASP A 99 -1.44 6.20 7.74
CA ASP A 99 -1.77 5.05 6.89
C ASP A 99 -3.04 5.29 6.05
N ALA A 100 -3.55 6.54 6.02
CA ALA A 100 -4.72 6.88 5.23
C ALA A 100 -4.38 6.90 3.74
N VAL A 101 -5.08 6.08 2.95
CA VAL A 101 -4.83 5.93 1.50
C VAL A 101 -5.20 7.14 0.66
N ASN A 102 -6.02 8.04 1.20
CA ASN A 102 -6.49 9.26 0.56
C ASN A 102 -5.72 10.53 0.99
N VAL A 103 -4.65 10.36 1.76
CA VAL A 103 -3.76 11.44 2.18
C VAL A 103 -2.42 11.26 1.47
N ALA A 104 -1.94 12.31 0.81
CA ALA A 104 -0.60 12.40 0.21
C ALA A 104 -0.19 11.18 -0.66
N GLY A 105 -1.12 10.56 -1.37
CA GLY A 105 -0.80 9.51 -2.35
C GLY A 105 -0.44 8.15 -1.78
N GLY A 106 -0.55 7.91 -0.48
CA GLY A 106 -0.29 6.60 0.11
C GLY A 106 0.37 6.62 1.47
N ALA A 107 1.05 5.53 1.82
CA ALA A 107 1.75 5.39 3.09
C ALA A 107 2.91 6.39 3.21
N ILE A 108 2.93 7.15 4.30
CA ILE A 108 3.97 8.14 4.58
C ILE A 108 5.26 7.42 4.99
N HIS A 109 6.36 7.75 4.30
CA HIS A 109 7.68 7.22 4.63
C HIS A 109 8.05 7.52 6.08
N GLU A 110 8.71 6.58 6.76
CA GLU A 110 9.03 6.70 8.19
C GLU A 110 9.90 7.93 8.50
N ASP A 111 10.83 8.29 7.63
CA ASP A 111 11.70 9.45 7.79
C ASP A 111 10.96 10.79 7.63
N VAL A 112 9.84 10.80 6.92
CA VAL A 112 8.98 11.99 6.76
C VAL A 112 8.05 12.21 7.95
N ARG A 113 7.67 11.14 8.65
CA ARG A 113 6.71 11.19 9.78
C ARG A 113 7.06 12.19 10.89
N PRO A 114 8.32 12.33 11.34
CA PRO A 114 8.69 13.34 12.35
C PRO A 114 8.41 14.77 11.89
N GLY A 115 8.52 15.05 10.59
CA GLY A 115 8.25 16.35 9.99
C GLY A 115 6.79 16.79 10.06
N ILE A 116 5.82 15.88 10.24
CA ILE A 116 4.38 16.18 10.31
C ILE A 116 4.08 17.16 11.44
N ILE A 117 4.51 16.85 12.67
CA ILE A 117 4.28 17.68 13.84
C ILE A 117 5.01 19.02 13.71
N LEU A 118 6.22 19.00 13.17
CA LEU A 118 7.01 20.21 12.95
C LEU A 118 6.30 21.13 11.94
N ALA A 119 5.85 20.61 10.81
CA ALA A 119 5.16 21.37 9.78
C ALA A 119 3.86 22.00 10.31
N GLU A 120 3.05 21.26 11.10
CA GLU A 120 1.85 21.78 11.74
C GLU A 120 2.19 22.93 12.71
N ARG A 121 3.21 22.77 13.55
CA ARG A 121 3.65 23.82 14.48
C ARG A 121 4.17 25.06 13.74
N LEU A 122 4.92 24.89 12.66
CA LEU A 122 5.39 25.99 11.83
C LEU A 122 4.22 26.77 11.18
N GLY A 123 3.21 26.06 10.67
CA GLY A 123 2.00 26.68 10.15
C GLY A 123 1.27 27.52 11.21
N ARG A 124 1.10 26.99 12.42
CA ARG A 124 0.47 27.70 13.56
C ARG A 124 1.31 28.91 14.00
N THR A 125 2.62 28.75 14.08
CA THR A 125 3.53 29.86 14.44
C THR A 125 3.47 30.97 13.39
N LEU A 126 3.44 30.61 12.10
CA LEU A 126 3.33 31.60 11.02
C LEU A 126 2.05 32.45 11.18
N THR A 127 0.92 31.81 11.43
CA THR A 127 -0.35 32.53 11.63
C THR A 127 -0.33 33.44 12.86
N ALA A 128 0.36 33.02 13.93
CA ALA A 128 0.51 33.83 15.14
C ALA A 128 1.46 35.05 14.96
N LEU A 129 2.29 35.07 13.91
CA LEU A 129 3.23 36.15 13.63
C LEU A 129 2.74 37.17 12.60
N ILE A 130 1.62 36.89 11.93
CA ILE A 130 1.07 37.76 10.88
C ILE A 130 -0.36 38.18 11.26
N ASP A 131 -0.65 39.46 11.10
CA ASP A 131 -1.98 40.05 11.39
C ASP A 131 -2.90 40.01 10.15
N GLU A 132 -2.35 39.73 8.97
CA GLU A 132 -3.09 39.71 7.71
C GLU A 132 -3.43 38.30 7.25
N PRO A 133 -4.53 38.09 6.48
CA PRO A 133 -4.86 36.81 5.91
C PRO A 133 -3.75 36.30 4.97
N LEU A 134 -3.34 35.05 5.15
CA LEU A 134 -2.40 34.37 4.27
C LEU A 134 -2.96 34.22 2.85
N ALA A 135 -2.33 34.87 1.87
CA ALA A 135 -2.69 34.70 0.47
C ALA A 135 -2.00 33.47 -0.15
N HIS A 136 -0.79 33.13 0.30
CA HIS A 136 0.01 32.03 -0.23
C HIS A 136 0.83 31.37 0.89
N LEU A 137 0.91 30.05 0.85
CA LEU A 137 1.79 29.26 1.70
C LEU A 137 2.71 28.43 0.80
N ARG A 138 4.05 28.60 0.97
CA ARG A 138 5.05 27.75 0.36
C ARG A 138 5.75 26.96 1.45
N VAL A 139 5.80 25.64 1.25
CA VAL A 139 6.55 24.71 2.12
C VAL A 139 7.70 24.16 1.29
N GLU A 140 8.92 24.43 1.72
CA GLU A 140 10.15 23.93 1.11
C GLU A 140 10.81 22.94 2.08
N VAL A 141 11.19 21.79 1.57
CA VAL A 141 11.84 20.73 2.33
C VAL A 141 13.21 20.50 1.71
N HIS A 142 14.26 20.63 2.52
CA HIS A 142 15.64 20.46 2.09
C HIS A 142 16.29 19.27 2.79
N GLY A 143 17.35 18.72 2.18
CA GLY A 143 18.07 17.55 2.66
C GLY A 143 17.50 16.25 2.10
N GLU A 144 17.96 15.14 2.64
CA GLU A 144 17.65 13.79 2.12
C GLU A 144 16.14 13.49 2.08
N ILE A 145 15.38 13.97 3.04
CA ILE A 145 13.93 13.78 3.05
C ILE A 145 13.20 14.52 1.93
N GLY A 146 13.81 15.54 1.33
CA GLY A 146 13.25 16.28 0.20
C GLY A 146 13.17 15.46 -1.09
N GLU A 147 13.87 14.34 -1.17
CA GLU A 147 13.82 13.40 -2.28
C GLU A 147 12.64 12.40 -2.17
N LEU A 148 11.98 12.38 -1.00
CA LEU A 148 10.82 11.54 -0.71
C LEU A 148 9.51 12.28 -1.02
N ASP A 149 8.37 11.54 -0.99
CA ASP A 149 7.05 12.20 -1.02
C ASP A 149 6.79 12.93 0.30
N VAL A 150 6.98 14.24 0.26
CA VAL A 150 6.78 15.17 1.39
C VAL A 150 5.45 15.93 1.33
N SER A 151 4.53 15.56 0.45
CA SER A 151 3.23 16.24 0.26
C SER A 151 2.40 16.32 1.54
N VAL A 152 2.52 15.34 2.44
CA VAL A 152 1.89 15.35 3.76
C VAL A 152 2.35 16.53 4.62
N LEU A 153 3.58 16.99 4.48
CA LEU A 153 4.11 18.13 5.25
C LEU A 153 3.42 19.45 4.85
N LYS A 154 3.07 19.59 3.57
CA LYS A 154 2.26 20.72 3.08
C LYS A 154 0.87 20.72 3.72
N LEU A 155 0.21 19.56 3.76
CA LEU A 155 -1.10 19.41 4.40
C LEU A 155 -1.02 19.69 5.91
N SER A 156 0.04 19.26 6.55
CA SER A 156 0.28 19.50 7.99
C SER A 156 0.51 20.97 8.30
N ALA A 157 1.29 21.67 7.46
CA ALA A 157 1.49 23.10 7.58
C ALA A 157 0.17 23.86 7.39
N LEU A 158 -0.63 23.51 6.38
CA LEU A 158 -1.97 24.07 6.17
C LEU A 158 -2.89 23.82 7.36
N LYS A 159 -2.89 22.60 7.92
CA LYS A 159 -3.63 22.30 9.15
C LYS A 159 -3.24 23.26 10.27
N GLY A 160 -1.94 23.48 10.48
CA GLY A 160 -1.44 24.42 11.48
C GLY A 160 -1.90 25.86 11.26
N VAL A 161 -2.02 26.29 10.00
CA VAL A 161 -2.52 27.63 9.63
C VAL A 161 -4.00 27.81 9.99
N PHE A 162 -4.81 26.76 9.87
CA PHE A 162 -6.27 26.83 10.08
C PHE A 162 -6.73 26.25 11.43
N THR A 163 -5.79 25.91 12.32
CA THR A 163 -6.13 25.40 13.66
C THR A 163 -5.64 26.38 14.71
N ASP A 164 -6.55 26.86 15.56
CA ASP A 164 -6.25 27.72 16.72
C ASP A 164 -5.45 27.00 17.81
#